data_955f6c859f58436b075e9c544d7a4059
#
_entry.id   955f6c859f58436b075e9c544d7a4059
#
_cell.length_a   1.000
_cell.length_b   1.000
_cell.length_c   1.000
_cell.angle_alpha   90.00
_cell.angle_beta   90.00
_cell.angle_gamma   90.00
#
_symmetry.space_group_name_H-M   'P 1'
#
loop_
_entity.id
_entity.type
_entity.pdbx_description
1 polymer ?
#
loop_
_entity_poly.entity_id
_entity_poly.type
_entity_poly.pdbx_seq_one_letter_code
_entity_poly.pdbx_strand_id
1 'polypeptide(L)'
;MTRNPVIKFRMLLLCCALLPVLLRAQEPQERESILIISSYNPDTRRMSGFIAEFERNILASGVPCDIYVETLECKSINDAPIWMSQTENMISRYENKGLRAIVLLGQEAWASFVSLGHIPKDVMCFCCYVSSNGIVLPPPEDSLGMWLPPSINYMNMTDSLNNVGGMLNKYDVRRNIELIR
;
A
#
# COMPACT_ATOMS: atom_id res chain seq x y z
N MET A 1 -7.05 44.92 50.46
CA MET A 1 -6.16 44.59 49.31
C MET A 1 -6.99 44.63 48.05
N THR A 2 -7.10 45.80 47.42
CA THR A 2 -7.88 46.03 46.18
C THR A 2 -7.01 45.67 44.96
N ARG A 3 -7.27 44.50 44.39
CA ARG A 3 -6.60 44.05 43.13
C ARG A 3 -7.02 44.97 41.98
N ASN A 4 -6.06 45.71 41.42
CA ASN A 4 -6.21 46.69 40.37
C ASN A 4 -6.99 46.15 39.13
N PRO A 5 -8.17 46.69 38.78
CA PRO A 5 -9.01 46.16 37.68
C PRO A 5 -8.31 46.18 36.30
N VAL A 6 -7.34 47.07 36.11
CA VAL A 6 -6.54 47.21 34.90
C VAL A 6 -5.66 45.95 34.63
N ILE A 7 -5.14 45.33 35.70
CA ILE A 7 -4.32 44.13 35.58
C ILE A 7 -5.16 42.93 35.15
N LYS A 8 -6.38 42.80 35.68
CA LYS A 8 -7.31 41.72 35.29
C LYS A 8 -7.74 41.85 33.85
N PHE A 9 -7.98 43.06 33.34
CA PHE A 9 -8.39 43.31 31.96
C PHE A 9 -7.25 43.04 30.97
N ARG A 10 -6.02 43.39 31.30
CA ARG A 10 -4.83 43.10 30.48
C ARG A 10 -4.55 41.57 30.41
N MET A 11 -4.73 40.85 31.52
CA MET A 11 -4.57 39.41 31.55
C MET A 11 -5.65 38.68 30.74
N LEU A 12 -6.90 39.17 30.75
CA LEU A 12 -7.99 38.64 29.96
C LEU A 12 -7.73 38.83 28.46
N LEU A 13 -7.24 40.03 28.04
CA LEU A 13 -6.86 40.33 26.66
C LEU A 13 -5.71 39.45 26.17
N LEU A 14 -4.70 39.16 27.02
CA LEU A 14 -3.57 38.31 26.70
C LEU A 14 -4.04 36.82 26.53
N CYS A 15 -4.95 36.33 27.37
CA CYS A 15 -5.55 35.02 27.23
C CYS A 15 -6.37 34.90 25.93
N CYS A 16 -7.16 35.91 25.57
CA CYS A 16 -7.93 35.89 24.32
C CYS A 16 -7.05 35.97 23.07
N ALA A 17 -5.89 36.59 23.14
CA ALA A 17 -4.93 36.67 22.05
C ALA A 17 -4.15 35.34 21.85
N LEU A 18 -3.98 34.55 22.92
CA LEU A 18 -3.29 33.25 22.89
C LEU A 18 -4.21 32.10 22.48
N LEU A 19 -5.52 32.23 22.67
CA LEU A 19 -6.52 31.20 22.31
C LEU A 19 -6.45 30.75 20.84
N PRO A 20 -6.37 31.66 19.83
CA PRO A 20 -6.30 31.25 18.43
C PRO A 20 -4.96 30.58 18.07
N VAL A 21 -3.89 30.84 18.82
CA VAL A 21 -2.60 30.17 18.61
C VAL A 21 -2.66 28.73 19.16
N LEU A 22 -3.32 28.52 20.29
CA LEU A 22 -3.52 27.19 20.85
C LEU A 22 -4.50 26.34 20.03
N LEU A 23 -5.52 26.98 19.42
CA LEU A 23 -6.46 26.29 18.53
C LEU A 23 -5.83 25.89 17.18
N ARG A 24 -4.86 26.65 16.68
CA ARG A 24 -4.10 26.27 15.47
C ARG A 24 -3.10 25.13 15.70
N ALA A 25 -2.70 24.89 16.96
CA ALA A 25 -1.80 23.78 17.30
C ALA A 25 -2.49 22.41 17.29
N GLN A 26 -3.79 22.36 17.02
CA GLN A 26 -4.60 21.13 16.90
C GLN A 26 -5.20 20.95 15.51
N GLU A 27 -4.51 21.37 14.44
CA GLU A 27 -4.81 20.77 13.15
C GLU A 27 -4.57 19.26 13.30
N PRO A 28 -5.56 18.41 13.02
CA PRO A 28 -5.35 16.97 13.07
C PRO A 28 -4.21 16.69 12.07
N GLN A 29 -3.08 16.27 12.60
CA GLN A 29 -1.97 15.82 11.78
C GLN A 29 -2.56 14.69 10.92
N GLU A 30 -2.75 14.93 9.62
CA GLU A 30 -3.22 13.90 8.69
C GLU A 30 -2.30 12.71 8.87
N ARG A 31 -2.86 11.63 9.44
CA ARG A 31 -2.09 10.40 9.64
C ARG A 31 -1.78 9.84 8.27
N GLU A 32 -0.52 9.56 8.07
CA GLU A 32 -0.10 8.80 6.90
C GLU A 32 -0.71 7.41 6.93
N SER A 33 -0.97 6.83 5.78
CA SER A 33 -1.52 5.48 5.71
C SER A 33 -0.73 4.57 4.79
N ILE A 34 -0.77 3.28 5.11
CA ILE A 34 -0.20 2.20 4.32
C ILE A 34 -1.33 1.25 3.97
N LEU A 35 -1.45 0.92 2.69
CA LEU A 35 -2.39 -0.07 2.17
C LEU A 35 -1.64 -1.37 1.85
N ILE A 36 -2.03 -2.46 2.48
CA ILE A 36 -1.55 -3.80 2.17
C ILE A 36 -2.61 -4.49 1.33
N ILE A 37 -2.26 -4.91 0.11
CA ILE A 37 -3.14 -5.69 -0.77
C ILE A 37 -2.57 -7.10 -0.90
N SER A 38 -3.29 -8.09 -0.41
CA SER A 38 -2.91 -9.50 -0.49
C SER A 38 -3.61 -10.23 -1.62
N SER A 39 -2.90 -11.08 -2.36
CA SER A 39 -3.50 -11.96 -3.37
C SER A 39 -4.51 -12.94 -2.76
N TYR A 40 -4.20 -13.44 -1.56
CA TYR A 40 -4.97 -14.48 -0.88
C TYR A 40 -5.39 -14.01 0.51
N ASN A 41 -6.31 -14.76 1.12
CA ASN A 41 -6.78 -14.47 2.47
C ASN A 41 -5.59 -14.26 3.44
N PRO A 42 -5.51 -13.10 4.09
CA PRO A 42 -4.44 -12.75 5.03
C PRO A 42 -4.46 -13.59 6.32
N ASP A 43 -5.56 -14.30 6.62
CA ASP A 43 -5.70 -15.12 7.83
C ASP A 43 -4.87 -16.41 7.79
N THR A 44 -4.18 -16.70 6.69
CA THR A 44 -3.24 -17.82 6.70
C THR A 44 -2.07 -17.52 7.65
N ARG A 45 -1.63 -18.53 8.41
CA ARG A 45 -0.57 -18.39 9.43
C ARG A 45 0.67 -17.65 8.93
N ARG A 46 1.05 -17.85 7.67
CA ARG A 46 2.22 -17.21 7.06
C ARG A 46 1.97 -15.73 6.82
N MET A 47 0.81 -15.40 6.26
CA MET A 47 0.49 -14.02 5.88
C MET A 47 0.16 -13.18 7.10
N SER A 48 -0.62 -13.71 8.05
CA SER A 48 -0.91 -13.03 9.31
C SER A 48 0.37 -12.76 10.12
N GLY A 49 1.32 -13.69 10.11
CA GLY A 49 2.63 -13.49 10.74
C GLY A 49 3.43 -12.35 10.12
N PHE A 50 3.43 -12.26 8.79
CA PHE A 50 4.09 -11.16 8.08
C PHE A 50 3.43 -9.81 8.40
N ILE A 51 2.11 -9.72 8.34
CA ILE A 51 1.37 -8.49 8.62
C ILE A 51 1.61 -8.04 10.05
N ALA A 52 1.51 -8.93 11.03
CA ALA A 52 1.75 -8.63 12.43
C ALA A 52 3.19 -8.15 12.71
N GLU A 53 4.17 -8.73 12.02
CA GLU A 53 5.57 -8.29 12.12
C GLU A 53 5.77 -6.91 11.49
N PHE A 54 5.15 -6.68 10.34
CA PHE A 54 5.19 -5.39 9.65
C PHE A 54 4.57 -4.30 10.53
N GLU A 55 3.37 -4.51 11.08
CA GLU A 55 2.69 -3.59 11.99
C GLU A 55 3.55 -3.28 13.22
N ARG A 56 4.15 -4.30 13.83
CA ARG A 56 5.03 -4.12 14.98
C ARG A 56 6.23 -3.22 14.65
N ASN A 57 6.85 -3.41 13.49
CA ASN A 57 7.99 -2.61 13.07
C ASN A 57 7.61 -1.15 12.78
N ILE A 58 6.45 -0.91 12.17
CA ILE A 58 5.92 0.45 11.96
C ILE A 58 5.64 1.12 13.30
N LEU A 59 4.97 0.44 14.23
CA LEU A 59 4.71 0.96 15.57
C LEU A 59 6.01 1.28 16.33
N ALA A 60 7.02 0.41 16.22
CA ALA A 60 8.32 0.61 16.85
C ALA A 60 9.11 1.80 16.26
N SER A 61 8.85 2.18 15.03
CA SER A 61 9.46 3.37 14.41
C SER A 61 8.96 4.69 14.98
N GLY A 62 7.84 4.67 15.71
CA GLY A 62 7.21 5.86 16.29
C GLY A 62 6.51 6.77 15.26
N VAL A 63 6.42 6.34 14.00
CA VAL A 63 5.69 7.08 12.95
C VAL A 63 4.19 6.84 13.13
N PRO A 64 3.36 7.87 13.32
CA PRO A 64 1.91 7.71 13.40
C PRO A 64 1.37 7.36 12.03
N CYS A 65 1.02 6.09 11.83
CA CYS A 65 0.56 5.56 10.55
C CYS A 65 -0.63 4.62 10.76
N ASP A 66 -1.64 4.73 9.90
CA ASP A 66 -2.76 3.80 9.84
C ASP A 66 -2.46 2.71 8.81
N ILE A 67 -2.66 1.44 9.16
CA ILE A 67 -2.41 0.30 8.28
C ILE A 67 -3.75 -0.31 7.90
N TYR A 68 -4.02 -0.38 6.60
CA TYR A 68 -5.20 -1.02 6.02
C TYR A 68 -4.79 -2.30 5.31
N VAL A 69 -5.55 -3.36 5.51
CA VAL A 69 -5.32 -4.66 4.88
C VAL A 69 -6.54 -5.05 4.05
N GLU A 70 -6.32 -5.26 2.77
CA GLU A 70 -7.32 -5.68 1.79
C GLU A 70 -6.89 -6.99 1.11
N THR A 71 -7.83 -7.75 0.59
CA THR A 71 -7.54 -8.98 -0.13
C THR A 71 -8.28 -9.05 -1.45
N LEU A 72 -7.59 -9.57 -2.48
CA LEU A 72 -8.19 -9.86 -3.78
C LEU A 72 -8.94 -11.19 -3.80
N GLU A 73 -8.72 -12.05 -2.81
CA GLU A 73 -9.30 -13.41 -2.74
C GLU A 73 -9.13 -14.21 -4.05
N CYS A 74 -7.96 -14.10 -4.66
CA CYS A 74 -7.66 -14.76 -5.94
C CYS A 74 -7.88 -16.27 -5.85
N LYS A 75 -8.71 -16.82 -6.75
CA LYS A 75 -9.02 -18.26 -6.80
C LYS A 75 -8.62 -18.89 -8.12
N SER A 76 -8.77 -18.17 -9.22
CA SER A 76 -8.52 -18.66 -10.56
C SER A 76 -8.00 -17.55 -11.46
N ILE A 77 -7.13 -17.88 -12.42
CA ILE A 77 -6.66 -16.94 -13.45
C ILE A 77 -7.83 -16.38 -14.29
N ASN A 78 -8.95 -17.09 -14.36
CA ASN A 78 -10.15 -16.61 -15.04
C ASN A 78 -10.76 -15.36 -14.38
N ASP A 79 -10.44 -15.12 -13.11
CA ASP A 79 -10.90 -13.96 -12.35
C ASP A 79 -9.98 -12.74 -12.55
N ALA A 80 -8.92 -12.88 -13.36
CA ALA A 80 -7.91 -11.84 -13.53
C ALA A 80 -8.46 -10.44 -13.91
N PRO A 81 -9.47 -10.28 -14.78
CA PRO A 81 -10.07 -8.98 -15.05
C PRO A 81 -10.69 -8.33 -13.80
N ILE A 82 -11.23 -9.14 -12.90
CA ILE A 82 -11.81 -8.66 -11.64
C ILE A 82 -10.72 -8.15 -10.70
N TRP A 83 -9.56 -8.79 -10.68
CA TRP A 83 -8.45 -8.37 -9.81
C TRP A 83 -7.98 -6.96 -10.12
N MET A 84 -7.89 -6.58 -11.41
CA MET A 84 -7.49 -5.22 -11.80
C MET A 84 -8.47 -4.18 -11.26
N SER A 85 -9.76 -4.35 -11.54
CA SER A 85 -10.78 -3.42 -11.08
C SER A 85 -10.88 -3.36 -9.55
N GLN A 86 -10.70 -4.48 -8.86
CA GLN A 86 -10.64 -4.51 -7.40
C GLN A 86 -9.43 -3.74 -6.88
N THR A 87 -8.23 -3.95 -7.46
CA THR A 87 -7.01 -3.25 -7.07
C THR A 87 -7.16 -1.74 -7.24
N GLU A 88 -7.69 -1.30 -8.38
CA GLU A 88 -7.95 0.12 -8.66
C GLU A 88 -8.93 0.72 -7.64
N ASN A 89 -10.05 0.03 -7.38
CA ASN A 89 -11.05 0.45 -6.39
C ASN A 89 -10.50 0.51 -4.97
N MET A 90 -9.62 -0.43 -4.59
CA MET A 90 -8.94 -0.43 -3.29
C MET A 90 -8.05 0.79 -3.18
N ILE A 91 -7.19 1.06 -4.15
CA ILE A 91 -6.28 2.20 -4.16
C ILE A 91 -7.07 3.51 -4.05
N SER A 92 -8.06 3.72 -4.92
CA SER A 92 -8.89 4.93 -4.95
C SER A 92 -9.62 5.19 -3.63
N ARG A 93 -10.02 4.14 -2.91
CA ARG A 93 -10.69 4.24 -1.60
C ARG A 93 -9.79 4.83 -0.51
N TYR A 94 -8.47 4.66 -0.66
CA TYR A 94 -7.49 5.08 0.34
C TYR A 94 -6.67 6.31 -0.08
N GLU A 95 -6.71 6.75 -1.33
CA GLU A 95 -5.99 7.94 -1.81
C GLU A 95 -6.24 9.19 -0.94
N ASN A 96 -7.48 9.41 -0.53
CA ASN A 96 -7.87 10.56 0.29
C ASN A 96 -7.62 10.35 1.80
N LYS A 97 -6.94 9.28 2.18
CA LYS A 97 -6.63 8.95 3.58
C LYS A 97 -5.14 9.10 3.91
N GLY A 98 -4.44 9.97 3.21
CA GLY A 98 -3.01 10.17 3.42
C GLY A 98 -2.16 8.98 2.99
N LEU A 99 -2.54 8.28 1.91
CA LEU A 99 -1.85 7.09 1.41
C LEU A 99 -0.42 7.43 1.01
N ARG A 100 0.57 6.79 1.67
CA ARG A 100 2.01 6.96 1.43
C ARG A 100 2.67 5.74 0.85
N ALA A 101 2.14 4.57 1.16
CA ALA A 101 2.71 3.34 0.64
C ALA A 101 1.65 2.29 0.35
N ILE A 102 1.91 1.47 -0.67
CA ILE A 102 1.15 0.27 -1.02
C ILE A 102 2.09 -0.91 -0.93
N VAL A 103 1.70 -1.94 -0.19
CA VAL A 103 2.43 -3.20 -0.07
C VAL A 103 1.63 -4.30 -0.74
N LEU A 104 2.19 -4.89 -1.79
CA LEU A 104 1.55 -5.90 -2.62
C LEU A 104 2.10 -7.28 -2.25
N LEU A 105 1.25 -8.12 -1.69
CA LEU A 105 1.61 -9.44 -1.19
C LEU A 105 1.10 -10.55 -2.13
N GLY A 106 2.03 -11.14 -2.87
CA GLY A 106 1.74 -12.23 -3.81
C GLY A 106 1.72 -11.82 -5.26
N GLN A 107 1.78 -12.83 -6.11
CA GLN A 107 1.95 -12.68 -7.56
C GLN A 107 0.78 -11.96 -8.23
N GLU A 108 -0.45 -12.26 -7.82
CA GLU A 108 -1.67 -11.77 -8.44
C GLU A 108 -1.91 -10.29 -8.09
N ALA A 109 -1.66 -9.91 -6.83
CA ALA A 109 -1.75 -8.52 -6.39
C ALA A 109 -0.74 -7.65 -7.15
N TRP A 110 0.49 -8.16 -7.31
CA TRP A 110 1.52 -7.49 -8.09
C TRP A 110 1.16 -7.40 -9.58
N ALA A 111 0.74 -8.50 -10.20
CA ALA A 111 0.31 -8.54 -11.59
C ALA A 111 -0.84 -7.56 -11.87
N SER A 112 -1.85 -7.52 -10.98
CA SER A 112 -2.96 -6.58 -11.08
C SER A 112 -2.49 -5.13 -11.04
N PHE A 113 -1.63 -4.80 -10.08
CA PHE A 113 -1.13 -3.45 -9.88
C PHE A 113 -0.32 -2.94 -11.09
N VAL A 114 0.64 -3.73 -11.58
CA VAL A 114 1.47 -3.32 -12.72
C VAL A 114 0.68 -3.26 -14.03
N SER A 115 -0.46 -3.95 -14.10
CA SER A 115 -1.35 -3.96 -15.26
C SER A 115 -2.30 -2.76 -15.32
N LEU A 116 -2.43 -1.98 -14.24
CA LEU A 116 -3.23 -0.75 -14.24
C LEU A 116 -2.68 0.31 -15.20
N GLY A 117 -1.40 0.20 -15.62
CA GLY A 117 -0.76 1.14 -16.54
C GLY A 117 -0.47 2.53 -15.93
N HIS A 118 -0.88 2.76 -14.70
CA HIS A 118 -0.57 3.96 -13.94
C HIS A 118 -0.22 3.61 -12.48
N ILE A 119 0.74 4.32 -11.94
CA ILE A 119 1.14 4.19 -10.56
C ILE A 119 0.83 5.51 -9.87
N PRO A 120 0.19 5.51 -8.68
CA PRO A 120 -0.08 6.74 -7.96
C PRO A 120 1.20 7.54 -7.75
N LYS A 121 1.17 8.81 -8.09
CA LYS A 121 2.32 9.71 -7.86
C LYS A 121 2.49 9.90 -6.36
N ASP A 122 3.74 9.99 -5.93
CA ASP A 122 4.11 10.25 -4.53
C ASP A 122 3.72 9.12 -3.54
N VAL A 123 3.32 7.94 -4.05
CA VAL A 123 3.05 6.75 -3.25
C VAL A 123 4.15 5.72 -3.53
N MET A 124 4.79 5.24 -2.46
CA MET A 124 5.80 4.17 -2.55
C MET A 124 5.10 2.81 -2.70
N CYS A 125 5.51 2.01 -3.67
CA CYS A 125 4.92 0.71 -3.93
C CYS A 125 5.95 -0.39 -3.70
N PHE A 126 5.61 -1.38 -2.87
CA PHE A 126 6.49 -2.50 -2.54
C PHE A 126 5.83 -3.82 -2.86
N CYS A 127 6.58 -4.76 -3.46
CA CYS A 127 6.12 -6.12 -3.67
C CYS A 127 6.88 -7.14 -2.81
N CYS A 128 6.15 -8.13 -2.30
CA CYS A 128 6.69 -9.26 -1.56
C CYS A 128 6.05 -10.56 -2.03
N TYR A 129 6.79 -11.67 -1.94
CA TYR A 129 6.34 -13.00 -2.37
C TYR A 129 5.98 -13.07 -3.87
N VAL A 130 6.69 -12.32 -4.70
CA VAL A 130 6.50 -12.23 -6.14
C VAL A 130 7.63 -12.93 -6.87
N SER A 131 7.32 -13.66 -7.93
CA SER A 131 8.31 -14.19 -8.86
C SER A 131 8.84 -13.10 -9.77
N SER A 132 10.12 -13.16 -10.15
CA SER A 132 10.69 -12.25 -11.16
C SER A 132 10.04 -12.40 -12.55
N ASN A 133 9.49 -13.60 -12.83
CA ASN A 133 8.74 -13.85 -14.06
C ASN A 133 7.25 -13.89 -13.76
N GLY A 134 6.46 -13.23 -14.56
CA GLY A 134 5.03 -13.15 -14.39
C GLY A 134 4.30 -12.74 -15.67
N ILE A 135 3.13 -12.23 -15.48
CA ILE A 135 2.21 -11.83 -16.56
C ILE A 135 1.74 -10.39 -16.35
N VAL A 136 1.38 -9.75 -17.45
CA VAL A 136 0.54 -8.53 -17.45
C VAL A 136 -0.87 -8.94 -17.81
N LEU A 137 -1.85 -8.47 -17.06
CA LEU A 137 -3.24 -8.78 -17.31
C LEU A 137 -3.76 -7.99 -18.52
N PRO A 138 -4.71 -8.54 -19.29
CA PRO A 138 -5.32 -7.82 -20.40
C PRO A 138 -6.21 -6.69 -19.87
N PRO A 139 -6.48 -5.66 -20.70
CA PRO A 139 -7.53 -4.70 -20.38
C PRO A 139 -8.85 -5.40 -20.09
N PRO A 140 -9.72 -4.83 -19.23
CA PRO A 140 -11.01 -5.46 -18.87
C PRO A 140 -11.95 -5.73 -20.05
N GLU A 141 -11.74 -5.04 -21.18
CA GLU A 141 -12.56 -5.13 -22.39
C GLU A 141 -12.21 -6.36 -23.24
N ASP A 142 -11.03 -6.95 -23.04
CA ASP A 142 -10.60 -8.12 -23.78
C ASP A 142 -11.15 -9.40 -23.15
N SER A 143 -11.84 -10.22 -23.97
CA SER A 143 -12.33 -11.50 -23.50
C SER A 143 -11.17 -12.45 -23.21
N LEU A 144 -11.13 -12.99 -22.00
CA LEU A 144 -10.11 -13.99 -21.58
C LEU A 144 -10.07 -15.25 -22.42
N GLY A 145 -11.11 -15.53 -23.21
CA GLY A 145 -11.25 -16.78 -23.95
C GLY A 145 -10.14 -17.06 -24.99
N MET A 146 -9.39 -16.06 -25.38
CA MET A 146 -8.27 -16.18 -26.33
C MET A 146 -6.96 -15.59 -25.78
N TRP A 147 -6.93 -15.17 -24.52
CA TRP A 147 -5.77 -14.52 -23.93
C TRP A 147 -4.74 -15.55 -23.46
N LEU A 148 -3.59 -15.52 -24.10
CA LEU A 148 -2.39 -16.20 -23.65
C LEU A 148 -1.40 -15.12 -23.20
N PRO A 149 -1.27 -14.90 -21.88
CA PRO A 149 -0.40 -13.85 -21.40
C PRO A 149 1.05 -14.15 -21.78
N PRO A 150 1.75 -13.19 -22.39
CA PRO A 150 3.18 -13.32 -22.57
C PRO A 150 3.85 -13.34 -21.18
N SER A 151 4.79 -14.27 -21.00
CA SER A 151 5.65 -14.24 -19.82
C SER A 151 6.55 -13.01 -19.90
N ILE A 152 6.53 -12.19 -18.86
CA ILE A 152 7.38 -11.00 -18.75
C ILE A 152 8.34 -11.14 -17.58
N ASN A 153 9.46 -10.41 -17.67
CA ASN A 153 10.38 -10.25 -16.55
C ASN A 153 10.06 -8.91 -15.85
N TYR A 154 9.52 -8.99 -14.65
CA TYR A 154 9.17 -7.80 -13.87
C TYR A 154 10.35 -6.89 -13.55
N MET A 155 11.58 -7.42 -13.43
CA MET A 155 12.76 -6.58 -13.23
C MET A 155 12.91 -5.55 -14.36
N ASN A 156 12.78 -6.00 -15.61
CA ASN A 156 12.90 -5.10 -16.75
C ASN A 156 11.75 -4.09 -16.83
N MET A 157 10.56 -4.48 -16.36
CA MET A 157 9.38 -3.62 -16.36
C MET A 157 9.48 -2.53 -15.31
N THR A 158 10.04 -2.83 -14.13
CA THR A 158 10.11 -1.91 -13.00
C THR A 158 11.29 -0.94 -13.06
N ASP A 159 12.28 -1.18 -13.90
CA ASP A 159 13.46 -0.32 -14.06
C ASP A 159 13.10 1.14 -14.43
N SER A 160 11.94 1.37 -15.04
CA SER A 160 11.43 2.69 -15.41
C SER A 160 10.58 3.36 -14.32
N LEU A 161 10.29 2.66 -13.22
CA LEU A 161 9.39 3.11 -12.15
C LEU A 161 10.19 3.66 -10.96
N ASN A 162 10.05 4.96 -10.69
CA ASN A 162 10.87 5.65 -9.69
C ASN A 162 10.49 5.37 -8.23
N ASN A 163 9.26 4.93 -7.98
CA ASN A 163 8.70 4.77 -6.62
C ASN A 163 8.27 3.32 -6.34
N VAL A 164 8.87 2.37 -7.03
CA VAL A 164 8.59 0.94 -6.89
C VAL A 164 9.81 0.21 -6.37
N GLY A 165 9.61 -0.65 -5.39
CA GLY A 165 10.63 -1.51 -4.81
C GLY A 165 10.06 -2.86 -4.40
N GLY A 166 10.91 -3.69 -3.80
CA GLY A 166 10.44 -4.95 -3.24
C GLY A 166 11.37 -6.12 -3.48
N MET A 167 10.84 -7.32 -3.25
CA MET A 167 11.58 -8.57 -3.35
C MET A 167 10.98 -9.46 -4.44
N LEU A 168 11.73 -9.66 -5.51
CA LEU A 168 11.38 -10.58 -6.59
C LEU A 168 12.21 -11.87 -6.47
N ASN A 169 11.52 -13.00 -6.34
CA ASN A 169 12.14 -14.31 -6.27
C ASN A 169 12.42 -14.85 -7.66
N LYS A 170 13.66 -15.25 -7.90
CA LYS A 170 14.03 -15.94 -9.14
C LYS A 170 13.96 -17.46 -8.91
N TYR A 171 13.05 -18.13 -9.61
CA TYR A 171 12.97 -19.58 -9.61
C TYR A 171 13.80 -20.14 -10.76
N ASP A 172 14.85 -20.92 -10.42
CA ASP A 172 15.64 -21.67 -11.39
C ASP A 172 15.09 -23.10 -11.48
N VAL A 173 14.14 -23.28 -12.41
CA VAL A 173 13.47 -24.57 -12.63
C VAL A 173 14.47 -25.65 -13.04
N ARG A 174 15.47 -25.31 -13.87
CA ARG A 174 16.49 -26.25 -14.33
C ARG A 174 17.30 -26.79 -13.14
N ARG A 175 17.82 -25.88 -12.32
CA ARG A 175 18.61 -26.24 -11.12
C ARG A 175 17.77 -27.08 -10.14
N ASN A 176 16.50 -26.76 -9.97
CA ASN A 176 15.61 -27.53 -9.10
C ASN A 176 15.37 -28.95 -9.63
N ILE A 177 15.26 -29.12 -10.95
CA ILE A 177 15.15 -30.47 -11.56
C ILE A 177 16.47 -31.24 -11.41
N GLU A 178 17.61 -30.60 -11.58
CA GLU A 178 18.93 -31.23 -11.39
C GLU A 178 19.15 -31.71 -9.96
N LEU A 179 18.58 -31.02 -8.94
CA LEU A 179 18.65 -31.43 -7.53
C LEU A 179 17.79 -32.66 -7.19
N ILE A 180 16.80 -32.99 -8.01
CA ILE A 180 15.89 -34.15 -7.81
C ILE A 180 16.41 -35.42 -8.49
N ARG A 181 17.38 -35.32 -9.40
CA ARG A 181 18.02 -36.45 -10.05
C ARG A 181 19.14 -37.03 -9.23
#